data_ddacfe49bfbf46efeaf8caf5bcd1a1c3
#
_entry.id   ddacfe49bfbf46efeaf8caf5bcd1a1c3
#
_cell.length_a   1.000
_cell.length_b   1.000
_cell.length_c   1.000
_cell.angle_alpha   90.00
_cell.angle_beta   90.00
_cell.angle_gamma   90.00
#
_symmetry.space_group_name_H-M   'P 1'
#
loop_
_entity.id
_entity.type
_entity.pdbx_description
1 polymer ?
#
loop_
_entity_poly.entity_id
_entity_poly.type
_entity_poly.pdbx_seq_one_letter_code
_entity_poly.pdbx_strand_id
1 'polypeptide(L)'
;MQFQVLRKLIAVMLPILVAQLSTVGMNFLDTAMAGHAGREDLAGVSVGASLFLPILVATTGVLAAATPMIAQLLGRKQESGIPEVVRTGLYLGLVLSLLFAALYELTIDPVLAGMALEPEVERIARYYLLAMAVAVFFETPVMVLRSLTDTVGGTSISMRFFLLGLPVDAFLNWLFIFGNWGVPRMGGIGAGIATLITYAFLLVLFLAVVLREKKFRGREIFGSWGT
;
A
#
# COMPACT_ATOMS: atom_id res chain seq x y z
N MET A 1 38.38 -1.68 -0.73
CA MET A 1 37.32 -1.61 -1.75
C MET A 1 36.04 -2.35 -1.30
N GLN A 2 36.11 -3.58 -0.82
CA GLN A 2 34.95 -4.37 -0.36
C GLN A 2 34.19 -3.73 0.81
N PHE A 3 34.85 -3.15 1.79
CA PHE A 3 34.21 -2.53 2.96
C PHE A 3 33.38 -1.27 2.60
N GLN A 4 33.81 -0.51 1.60
CA GLN A 4 33.04 0.65 1.13
C GLN A 4 31.80 0.23 0.34
N VAL A 5 31.87 -0.87 -0.42
CA VAL A 5 30.73 -1.43 -1.13
C VAL A 5 29.71 -1.97 -0.12
N LEU A 6 30.17 -2.73 0.88
CA LEU A 6 29.33 -3.26 1.95
C LEU A 6 28.60 -2.14 2.70
N ARG A 7 29.30 -1.06 3.09
CA ARG A 7 28.71 0.09 3.75
C ARG A 7 27.62 0.77 2.91
N LYS A 8 27.85 0.92 1.59
CA LYS A 8 26.85 1.48 0.67
C LYS A 8 25.63 0.56 0.53
N LEU A 9 25.84 -0.75 0.43
CA LEU A 9 24.76 -1.72 0.39
C LEU A 9 23.91 -1.67 1.66
N ILE A 10 24.52 -1.70 2.83
CA ILE A 10 23.80 -1.60 4.11
C ILE A 10 23.02 -0.28 4.21
N ALA A 11 23.60 0.84 3.78
CA ALA A 11 22.94 2.14 3.80
C ALA A 11 21.67 2.21 2.93
N VAL A 12 21.60 1.41 1.86
CA VAL A 12 20.39 1.31 1.02
C VAL A 12 19.45 0.23 1.52
N MET A 13 19.97 -0.91 1.94
CA MET A 13 19.15 -2.05 2.37
C MET A 13 18.42 -1.79 3.71
N LEU A 14 19.09 -1.13 4.66
CA LEU A 14 18.51 -0.92 5.99
C LEU A 14 17.21 -0.09 5.94
N PRO A 15 17.14 1.05 5.24
CA PRO A 15 15.88 1.77 5.08
C PRO A 15 14.78 0.96 4.41
N ILE A 16 15.11 0.16 3.39
CA ILE A 16 14.14 -0.73 2.73
C ILE A 16 13.60 -1.77 3.72
N LEU A 17 14.49 -2.40 4.50
CA LEU A 17 14.09 -3.37 5.52
C LEU A 17 13.17 -2.74 6.57
N VAL A 18 13.49 -1.55 7.06
CA VAL A 18 12.64 -0.84 8.03
C VAL A 18 11.28 -0.51 7.44
N ALA A 19 11.21 -0.03 6.19
CA ALA A 19 9.93 0.21 5.51
C ALA A 19 9.13 -1.08 5.36
N GLN A 20 9.77 -2.18 4.99
CA GLN A 20 9.12 -3.48 4.83
C GLN A 20 8.63 -4.04 6.17
N LEU A 21 9.45 -3.94 7.23
CA LEU A 21 9.04 -4.33 8.58
C LEU A 21 7.87 -3.49 9.09
N SER A 22 7.81 -2.20 8.75
CA SER A 22 6.67 -1.34 9.10
C SER A 22 5.39 -1.83 8.41
N THR A 23 5.45 -2.21 7.13
CA THR A 23 4.29 -2.78 6.40
C THR A 23 3.84 -4.10 7.02
N VAL A 24 4.78 -5.00 7.33
CA VAL A 24 4.46 -6.26 8.03
C VAL A 24 3.88 -5.99 9.42
N GLY A 25 4.40 -4.96 10.11
CA GLY A 25 3.90 -4.52 11.41
C GLY A 25 2.45 -4.02 11.36
N MET A 26 2.06 -3.27 10.32
CA MET A 26 0.67 -2.86 10.11
C MET A 26 -0.24 -4.09 9.96
N ASN A 27 0.08 -5.02 9.07
CA ASN A 27 -0.70 -6.25 8.88
C ASN A 27 -0.80 -7.10 10.16
N PHE A 28 0.28 -7.12 10.95
CA PHE A 28 0.26 -7.80 12.24
C PHE A 28 -0.68 -7.09 13.24
N LEU A 29 -0.65 -5.77 13.30
CA LEU A 29 -1.53 -4.97 14.17
C LEU A 29 -3.00 -5.16 13.79
N ASP A 30 -3.32 -5.13 12.50
CA ASP A 30 -4.68 -5.38 11.99
C ASP A 30 -5.22 -6.70 12.53
N THR A 31 -4.44 -7.77 12.36
CA THR A 31 -4.83 -9.12 12.79
C THR A 31 -4.87 -9.25 14.31
N ALA A 32 -3.86 -8.72 15.01
CA ALA A 32 -3.78 -8.81 16.46
C ALA A 32 -4.91 -8.01 17.14
N MET A 33 -5.21 -6.81 16.64
CA MET A 33 -6.26 -5.97 17.19
C MET A 33 -7.65 -6.51 16.86
N ALA A 34 -7.86 -7.06 15.66
CA ALA A 34 -9.10 -7.79 15.33
C ALA A 34 -9.28 -9.01 16.25
N GLY A 35 -8.21 -9.74 16.57
CA GLY A 35 -8.25 -10.85 17.51
C GLY A 35 -8.63 -10.46 18.94
N HIS A 36 -8.23 -9.26 19.38
CA HIS A 36 -8.66 -8.72 20.68
C HIS A 36 -10.10 -8.21 20.66
N ALA A 37 -10.62 -7.82 19.51
CA ALA A 37 -12.00 -7.37 19.36
C ALA A 37 -13.00 -8.53 19.46
N GLY A 38 -12.67 -9.67 18.82
CA GLY A 38 -13.53 -10.84 18.87
C GLY A 38 -13.02 -12.00 18.01
N ARG A 39 -13.53 -13.18 18.27
CA ARG A 39 -13.19 -14.39 17.55
C ARG A 39 -13.70 -14.34 16.10
N GLU A 40 -14.89 -13.81 15.89
CA GLU A 40 -15.51 -13.61 14.58
C GLU A 40 -14.76 -12.52 13.78
N ASP A 41 -14.33 -11.45 14.47
CA ASP A 41 -13.53 -10.39 13.89
C ASP A 41 -12.19 -10.91 13.34
N LEU A 42 -11.48 -11.70 14.13
CA LEU A 42 -10.23 -12.34 13.72
C LEU A 42 -10.45 -13.28 12.52
N ALA A 43 -11.49 -14.10 12.57
CA ALA A 43 -11.80 -15.04 11.49
C ALA A 43 -12.13 -14.29 10.19
N GLY A 44 -12.99 -13.26 10.25
CA GLY A 44 -13.38 -12.46 9.10
C GLY A 44 -12.22 -11.72 8.46
N VAL A 45 -11.37 -11.07 9.27
CA VAL A 45 -10.13 -10.40 8.78
C VAL A 45 -9.17 -11.43 8.17
N SER A 46 -8.97 -12.59 8.79
CA SER A 46 -8.07 -13.62 8.28
C SER A 46 -8.53 -14.19 6.94
N VAL A 47 -9.83 -14.45 6.78
CA VAL A 47 -10.41 -14.87 5.50
C VAL A 47 -10.24 -13.78 4.45
N GLY A 48 -10.61 -12.53 4.77
CA GLY A 48 -10.48 -11.40 3.88
C GLY A 48 -9.03 -11.17 3.45
N ALA A 49 -8.09 -11.17 4.37
CA ALA A 49 -6.67 -11.00 4.08
C ALA A 49 -6.11 -12.14 3.19
N SER A 50 -6.55 -13.37 3.42
CA SER A 50 -6.12 -14.53 2.61
C SER A 50 -6.64 -14.43 1.17
N LEU A 51 -7.86 -13.95 0.96
CA LEU A 51 -8.43 -13.72 -0.37
C LEU A 51 -7.80 -12.50 -1.08
N PHE A 52 -7.39 -11.50 -0.31
CA PHE A 52 -6.73 -10.30 -0.83
C PHE A 52 -5.27 -10.52 -1.21
N LEU A 53 -4.55 -11.40 -0.50
CA LEU A 53 -3.11 -11.61 -0.66
C LEU A 53 -2.66 -11.90 -2.11
N PRO A 54 -3.29 -12.79 -2.89
CA PRO A 54 -2.89 -13.02 -4.29
C PRO A 54 -2.97 -11.76 -5.16
N ILE A 55 -3.95 -10.92 -4.90
CA ILE A 55 -4.16 -9.67 -5.64
C ILE A 55 -3.11 -8.65 -5.25
N LEU A 56 -2.83 -8.51 -3.96
CA LEU A 56 -1.75 -7.67 -3.45
C LEU A 56 -0.40 -8.06 -4.08
N VAL A 57 -0.08 -9.36 -4.11
CA VAL A 57 1.18 -9.84 -4.70
C VAL A 57 1.22 -9.58 -6.20
N ALA A 58 0.13 -9.78 -6.92
CA ALA A 58 0.06 -9.52 -8.36
C ALA A 58 0.23 -8.03 -8.67
N THR A 59 -0.50 -7.14 -7.98
CA THR A 59 -0.42 -5.69 -8.20
C THR A 59 0.94 -5.13 -7.84
N THR A 60 1.47 -5.48 -6.67
CA THR A 60 2.80 -5.03 -6.23
C THR A 60 3.91 -5.58 -7.12
N GLY A 61 3.82 -6.84 -7.56
CA GLY A 61 4.78 -7.46 -8.48
C GLY A 61 4.87 -6.74 -9.82
N VAL A 62 3.72 -6.41 -10.42
CA VAL A 62 3.67 -5.66 -11.68
C VAL A 62 4.23 -4.25 -11.52
N LEU A 63 3.80 -3.52 -10.49
CA LEU A 63 4.23 -2.14 -10.27
C LEU A 63 5.68 -2.01 -9.80
N ALA A 64 6.25 -3.05 -9.20
CA ALA A 64 7.66 -3.11 -8.80
C ALA A 64 8.63 -2.98 -10.00
N ALA A 65 8.18 -3.30 -11.23
CA ALA A 65 8.95 -3.11 -12.46
C ALA A 65 9.34 -1.64 -12.71
N ALA A 66 8.63 -0.67 -12.15
CA ALA A 66 8.98 0.74 -12.24
C ALA A 66 10.36 1.04 -11.62
N THR A 67 10.73 0.38 -10.54
CA THR A 67 12.02 0.59 -9.85
C THR A 67 13.24 0.35 -10.74
N PRO A 68 13.43 -0.84 -11.36
CA PRO A 68 14.56 -1.09 -12.26
C PRO A 68 14.51 -0.24 -13.52
N MET A 69 13.32 0.10 -14.06
CA MET A 69 13.19 0.97 -15.23
C MET A 69 13.72 2.38 -14.92
N ILE A 70 13.30 2.99 -13.80
CA ILE A 70 13.78 4.31 -13.36
C ILE A 70 15.30 4.25 -13.10
N ALA A 71 15.79 3.19 -12.44
CA ALA A 71 17.21 3.02 -12.15
C ALA A 71 18.06 2.93 -13.43
N GLN A 72 17.60 2.24 -14.48
CA GLN A 72 18.27 2.16 -15.78
C GLN A 72 18.33 3.51 -16.48
N LEU A 73 17.22 4.28 -16.47
CA LEU A 73 17.18 5.63 -17.05
C LEU A 73 18.17 6.57 -16.36
N LEU A 74 18.24 6.52 -15.02
CA LEU A 74 19.23 7.27 -14.24
C LEU A 74 20.67 6.86 -14.60
N GLY A 75 20.94 5.56 -14.68
CA GLY A 75 22.25 5.03 -15.03
C GLY A 75 22.70 5.44 -16.44
N ARG A 76 21.76 5.56 -17.38
CA ARG A 76 22.00 6.01 -18.75
C ARG A 76 22.01 7.54 -18.91
N LYS A 77 21.76 8.30 -17.86
CA LYS A 77 21.58 9.77 -17.87
C LYS A 77 20.42 10.23 -18.77
N GLN A 78 19.40 9.40 -18.94
CA GLN A 78 18.20 9.65 -19.74
C GLN A 78 17.01 10.00 -18.82
N GLU A 79 17.20 11.02 -17.99
CA GLU A 79 16.23 11.39 -16.95
C GLU A 79 14.90 11.90 -17.51
N SER A 80 14.88 12.35 -18.78
CA SER A 80 13.64 12.78 -19.46
C SER A 80 12.61 11.65 -19.66
N GLY A 81 13.02 10.38 -19.61
CA GLY A 81 12.13 9.23 -19.68
C GLY A 81 11.46 8.85 -18.36
N ILE A 82 11.93 9.38 -17.22
CA ILE A 82 11.39 9.03 -15.91
C ILE A 82 9.91 9.41 -15.77
N PRO A 83 9.44 10.60 -16.17
CA PRO A 83 8.02 10.96 -16.12
C PRO A 83 7.11 10.00 -16.88
N GLU A 84 7.56 9.47 -18.01
CA GLU A 84 6.80 8.50 -18.79
C GLU A 84 6.61 7.19 -18.03
N VAL A 85 7.68 6.66 -17.43
CA VAL A 85 7.61 5.44 -16.58
C VAL A 85 6.64 5.64 -15.40
N VAL A 86 6.71 6.79 -14.73
CA VAL A 86 5.83 7.09 -13.59
C VAL A 86 4.38 7.19 -14.04
N ARG A 87 4.09 7.93 -15.13
CA ARG A 87 2.73 8.05 -15.68
C ARG A 87 2.16 6.71 -16.10
N THR A 88 2.94 5.93 -16.85
CA THR A 88 2.55 4.58 -17.26
C THR A 88 2.27 3.69 -16.04
N GLY A 89 3.12 3.77 -15.00
CA GLY A 89 2.90 3.07 -13.74
C GLY A 89 1.60 3.49 -13.05
N LEU A 90 1.28 4.78 -13.02
CA LEU A 90 0.03 5.30 -12.44
C LEU A 90 -1.21 4.84 -13.23
N TYR A 91 -1.16 4.89 -14.58
CA TYR A 91 -2.24 4.36 -15.42
C TYR A 91 -2.43 2.85 -15.22
N LEU A 92 -1.33 2.10 -15.20
CA LEU A 92 -1.37 0.66 -14.97
C LEU A 92 -1.93 0.35 -13.56
N GLY A 93 -1.51 1.11 -12.54
CA GLY A 93 -2.05 1.00 -11.19
C GLY A 93 -3.55 1.27 -11.14
N LEU A 94 -4.04 2.29 -11.85
CA LEU A 94 -5.47 2.56 -11.94
C LEU A 94 -6.23 1.42 -12.64
N VAL A 95 -5.71 0.90 -13.75
CA VAL A 95 -6.32 -0.24 -14.45
C VAL A 95 -6.37 -1.48 -13.56
N LEU A 96 -5.29 -1.79 -12.83
CA LEU A 96 -5.26 -2.91 -11.90
C LEU A 96 -6.26 -2.71 -10.75
N SER A 97 -6.39 -1.49 -10.21
CA SER A 97 -7.37 -1.18 -9.16
C SER A 97 -8.80 -1.36 -9.66
N LEU A 98 -9.11 -0.90 -10.87
CA LEU A 98 -10.42 -1.09 -11.49
C LEU A 98 -10.71 -2.57 -11.78
N LEU A 99 -9.72 -3.30 -12.28
CA LEU A 99 -9.81 -4.74 -12.51
C LEU A 99 -10.09 -5.49 -11.21
N PHE A 100 -9.40 -5.12 -10.14
CA PHE A 100 -9.63 -5.72 -8.83
C PHE A 100 -11.01 -5.39 -8.26
N ALA A 101 -11.46 -4.14 -8.37
CA ALA A 101 -12.80 -3.75 -7.94
C ALA A 101 -13.90 -4.52 -8.73
N ALA A 102 -13.72 -4.70 -10.04
CA ALA A 102 -14.62 -5.50 -10.87
C ALA A 102 -14.56 -6.99 -10.48
N LEU A 103 -13.37 -7.53 -10.23
CA LEU A 103 -13.21 -8.91 -9.79
C LEU A 103 -13.88 -9.14 -8.43
N TYR A 104 -13.70 -8.21 -7.48
CA TYR A 104 -14.40 -8.24 -6.19
C TYR A 104 -15.90 -8.33 -6.39
N GLU A 105 -16.49 -7.40 -7.14
CA GLU A 105 -17.94 -7.34 -7.35
C GLU A 105 -18.50 -8.62 -8.01
N LEU A 106 -17.75 -9.20 -8.96
CA LEU A 106 -18.19 -10.39 -9.68
C LEU A 106 -18.02 -11.70 -8.90
N THR A 107 -17.04 -11.77 -7.98
CA THR A 107 -16.63 -13.05 -7.37
C THR A 107 -16.89 -13.16 -5.89
N ILE A 108 -17.13 -12.04 -5.18
CA ILE A 108 -17.21 -12.07 -3.72
C ILE A 108 -18.34 -12.96 -3.21
N ASP A 109 -19.53 -12.86 -3.81
CA ASP A 109 -20.69 -13.62 -3.38
C ASP A 109 -20.53 -15.15 -3.59
N PRO A 110 -20.17 -15.65 -4.78
CA PRO A 110 -19.98 -17.08 -4.98
C PRO A 110 -18.79 -17.64 -4.19
N VAL A 111 -17.73 -16.85 -3.97
CA VAL A 111 -16.56 -17.29 -3.20
C VAL A 111 -16.93 -17.45 -1.73
N LEU A 112 -17.54 -16.43 -1.10
CA LEU A 112 -17.92 -16.50 0.31
C LEU A 112 -19.00 -17.56 0.57
N ALA A 113 -20.00 -17.68 -0.32
CA ALA A 113 -21.02 -18.71 -0.23
C ALA A 113 -20.43 -20.14 -0.31
N GLY A 114 -19.41 -20.33 -1.17
CA GLY A 114 -18.71 -21.60 -1.30
C GLY A 114 -17.86 -21.98 -0.07
N MET A 115 -17.50 -21.03 0.76
CA MET A 115 -16.72 -21.27 2.00
C MET A 115 -17.58 -21.70 3.19
N ALA A 116 -18.92 -21.61 3.11
CA ALA A 116 -19.86 -21.99 4.17
C ALA A 116 -19.48 -21.41 5.55
N LEU A 117 -19.17 -20.11 5.58
CA LEU A 117 -18.74 -19.39 6.78
C LEU A 117 -19.95 -19.10 7.71
N GLU A 118 -19.68 -18.85 8.99
CA GLU A 118 -20.66 -18.29 9.89
C GLU A 118 -21.11 -16.91 9.37
N PRO A 119 -22.42 -16.55 9.48
CA PRO A 119 -22.95 -15.32 8.87
C PRO A 119 -22.20 -14.03 9.27
N GLU A 120 -21.76 -13.95 10.53
CA GLU A 120 -21.01 -12.79 11.01
C GLU A 120 -19.59 -12.74 10.44
N VAL A 121 -18.92 -13.87 10.35
CA VAL A 121 -17.58 -13.98 9.73
C VAL A 121 -17.63 -13.63 8.24
N GLU A 122 -18.68 -14.11 7.53
CA GLU A 122 -18.92 -13.74 6.14
C GLU A 122 -19.13 -12.24 5.97
N ARG A 123 -19.97 -11.64 6.81
CA ARG A 123 -20.23 -10.21 6.81
C ARG A 123 -18.96 -9.40 7.01
N ILE A 124 -18.14 -9.76 8.01
CA ILE A 124 -16.87 -9.08 8.29
C ILE A 124 -15.91 -9.22 7.13
N ALA A 125 -15.72 -10.44 6.60
CA ALA A 125 -14.82 -10.69 5.45
C ALA A 125 -15.25 -9.89 4.22
N ARG A 126 -16.54 -9.81 3.92
CA ARG A 126 -17.11 -9.06 2.81
C ARG A 126 -16.78 -7.57 2.89
N TYR A 127 -17.10 -6.93 4.01
CA TYR A 127 -16.88 -5.50 4.18
C TYR A 127 -15.40 -5.15 4.35
N TYR A 128 -14.60 -6.03 4.95
CA TYR A 128 -13.14 -5.90 4.98
C TYR A 128 -12.58 -5.90 3.55
N LEU A 129 -12.95 -6.86 2.72
CA LEU A 129 -12.53 -6.92 1.32
C LEU A 129 -13.01 -5.74 0.50
N LEU A 130 -14.21 -5.21 0.76
CA LEU A 130 -14.70 -3.99 0.13
C LEU A 130 -13.81 -2.80 0.48
N ALA A 131 -13.43 -2.63 1.76
CA ALA A 131 -12.50 -1.60 2.18
C ALA A 131 -11.14 -1.77 1.50
N MET A 132 -10.64 -3.00 1.38
CA MET A 132 -9.38 -3.29 0.68
C MET A 132 -9.47 -3.03 -0.81
N ALA A 133 -10.62 -3.31 -1.46
CA ALA A 133 -10.84 -2.98 -2.87
C ALA A 133 -10.75 -1.46 -3.13
N VAL A 134 -11.22 -0.64 -2.19
CA VAL A 134 -11.03 0.81 -2.25
C VAL A 134 -9.60 1.21 -1.89
N ALA A 135 -8.98 0.54 -0.92
CA ALA A 135 -7.59 0.83 -0.49
C ALA A 135 -6.58 0.66 -1.62
N VAL A 136 -6.78 -0.30 -2.55
CA VAL A 136 -5.90 -0.52 -3.70
C VAL A 136 -5.78 0.72 -4.59
N PHE A 137 -6.81 1.55 -4.71
CA PHE A 137 -6.75 2.82 -5.45
C PHE A 137 -5.76 3.82 -4.85
N PHE A 138 -5.49 3.75 -3.56
CA PHE A 138 -4.48 4.56 -2.87
C PHE A 138 -3.13 3.85 -2.81
N GLU A 139 -3.13 2.54 -2.67
CA GLU A 139 -1.92 1.72 -2.58
C GLU A 139 -1.12 1.72 -3.89
N THR A 140 -1.77 1.52 -5.04
CA THR A 140 -1.09 1.44 -6.34
C THR A 140 -0.31 2.71 -6.68
N PRO A 141 -0.83 3.94 -6.55
CA PRO A 141 -0.03 5.14 -6.74
C PRO A 141 1.07 5.30 -5.67
N VAL A 142 0.84 4.88 -4.43
CA VAL A 142 1.90 4.86 -3.40
C VAL A 142 3.06 3.98 -3.84
N MET A 143 2.82 2.79 -4.41
CA MET A 143 3.88 1.89 -4.90
C MET A 143 4.71 2.51 -6.03
N VAL A 144 4.05 3.18 -6.98
CA VAL A 144 4.74 3.87 -8.09
C VAL A 144 5.57 5.06 -7.59
N LEU A 145 5.00 5.90 -6.72
CA LEU A 145 5.69 7.05 -6.15
C LEU A 145 6.83 6.62 -5.21
N ARG A 146 6.67 5.50 -4.51
CA ARG A 146 7.73 4.86 -3.73
C ARG A 146 8.89 4.44 -4.64
N SER A 147 8.61 3.78 -5.76
CA SER A 147 9.65 3.39 -6.73
C SER A 147 10.44 4.60 -7.24
N LEU A 148 9.76 5.72 -7.51
CA LEU A 148 10.38 6.98 -7.89
C LEU A 148 11.24 7.56 -6.77
N THR A 149 10.69 7.69 -5.56
CA THR A 149 11.39 8.30 -4.42
C THR A 149 12.57 7.47 -3.96
N ASP A 150 12.45 6.15 -3.95
CA ASP A 150 13.54 5.24 -3.55
C ASP A 150 14.72 5.30 -4.53
N THR A 151 14.42 5.45 -5.83
CA THR A 151 15.44 5.44 -6.87
C THR A 151 16.10 6.81 -7.06
N VAL A 152 15.33 7.89 -7.02
CA VAL A 152 15.81 9.26 -7.28
C VAL A 152 16.16 10.01 -5.99
N GLY A 153 15.33 9.88 -4.97
CA GLY A 153 15.45 10.61 -3.69
C GLY A 153 16.24 9.87 -2.62
N GLY A 154 16.30 8.55 -2.73
CA GLY A 154 16.87 7.65 -1.74
C GLY A 154 15.83 6.98 -0.84
N THR A 155 16.12 5.75 -0.46
CA THR A 155 15.22 4.85 0.28
C THR A 155 14.80 5.33 1.68
N SER A 156 15.52 6.33 2.22
CA SER A 156 15.22 6.91 3.53
C SER A 156 13.88 7.68 3.57
N ILE A 157 13.37 8.15 2.41
CA ILE A 157 12.08 8.85 2.31
C ILE A 157 10.96 7.84 2.60
N SER A 158 10.94 6.74 1.86
CA SER A 158 9.96 5.67 2.04
C SER A 158 10.03 5.07 3.45
N MET A 159 11.23 4.83 3.98
CA MET A 159 11.41 4.38 5.36
C MET A 159 10.67 5.28 6.36
N ARG A 160 10.87 6.61 6.27
CA ARG A 160 10.22 7.56 7.19
C ARG A 160 8.70 7.52 7.05
N PHE A 161 8.19 7.42 5.83
CA PHE A 161 6.76 7.44 5.58
C PHE A 161 6.07 6.18 6.08
N PHE A 162 6.63 5.00 5.80
CA PHE A 162 6.09 3.75 6.32
C PHE A 162 6.25 3.63 7.85
N LEU A 163 7.34 4.16 8.40
CA LEU A 163 7.54 4.21 9.85
C LEU A 163 6.53 5.16 10.52
N LEU A 164 6.15 6.27 9.87
CA LEU A 164 5.07 7.15 10.34
C LEU A 164 3.69 6.53 10.11
N GLY A 165 3.52 5.77 9.03
CA GLY A 165 2.29 5.04 8.74
C GLY A 165 1.92 4.04 9.83
N LEU A 166 2.89 3.35 10.41
CA LEU A 166 2.66 2.33 11.43
C LEU A 166 1.91 2.86 12.68
N PRO A 167 2.31 3.94 13.36
CA PRO A 167 1.53 4.49 14.47
C PRO A 167 0.19 5.10 14.03
N VAL A 168 0.09 5.62 12.81
CA VAL A 168 -1.18 6.12 12.26
C VAL A 168 -2.14 4.96 12.08
N ASP A 169 -1.70 3.87 11.49
CA ASP A 169 -2.46 2.65 11.31
C ASP A 169 -2.91 2.05 12.66
N ALA A 170 -2.00 1.93 13.62
CA ALA A 170 -2.31 1.49 14.98
C ALA A 170 -3.38 2.36 15.65
N PHE A 171 -3.29 3.67 15.50
CA PHE A 171 -4.27 4.61 16.04
C PHE A 171 -5.64 4.46 15.36
N LEU A 172 -5.67 4.33 14.03
CA LEU A 172 -6.91 4.14 13.27
C LEU A 172 -7.56 2.79 13.58
N ASN A 173 -6.77 1.74 13.73
CA ASN A 173 -7.24 0.43 14.19
C ASN A 173 -7.87 0.53 15.59
N TRP A 174 -7.21 1.21 16.53
CA TRP A 174 -7.76 1.46 17.85
C TRP A 174 -9.07 2.25 17.81
N LEU A 175 -9.16 3.21 16.89
CA LEU A 175 -10.34 4.05 16.73
C LEU A 175 -11.54 3.26 16.16
N PHE A 176 -11.34 2.53 15.04
CA PHE A 176 -12.42 1.90 14.29
C PHE A 176 -12.76 0.50 14.78
N ILE A 177 -11.77 -0.31 15.18
CA ILE A 177 -12.03 -1.67 15.68
C ILE A 177 -12.78 -1.62 17.01
N PHE A 178 -12.31 -0.78 17.93
CA PHE A 178 -12.89 -0.72 19.29
C PHE A 178 -13.99 0.33 19.46
N GLY A 179 -14.14 1.25 18.52
CA GLY A 179 -15.19 2.26 18.57
C GLY A 179 -14.94 3.36 19.60
N ASN A 180 -13.73 3.93 19.61
CA ASN A 180 -13.35 4.99 20.53
C ASN A 180 -13.74 6.38 19.99
N TRP A 181 -13.76 7.40 20.84
CA TRP A 181 -14.06 8.80 20.50
C TRP A 181 -15.40 9.03 19.79
N GLY A 182 -16.41 8.20 20.07
CA GLY A 182 -17.74 8.34 19.49
C GLY A 182 -17.93 7.70 18.11
N VAL A 183 -16.92 7.05 17.60
CA VAL A 183 -17.03 6.22 16.40
C VAL A 183 -17.68 4.88 16.77
N PRO A 184 -18.64 4.36 15.98
CA PRO A 184 -19.22 3.04 16.28
C PRO A 184 -18.15 1.95 16.19
N ARG A 185 -18.24 0.96 17.09
CA ARG A 185 -17.36 -0.21 17.05
C ARG A 185 -17.64 -1.00 15.77
N MET A 186 -16.61 -1.16 14.93
CA MET A 186 -16.71 -1.85 13.63
C MET A 186 -16.02 -3.22 13.61
N GLY A 187 -15.30 -3.57 14.69
CA GLY A 187 -14.58 -4.85 14.76
C GLY A 187 -13.60 -5.02 13.59
N GLY A 188 -13.57 -6.21 13.02
CA GLY A 188 -12.67 -6.54 11.88
C GLY A 188 -12.88 -5.69 10.64
N ILE A 189 -14.08 -5.15 10.41
CA ILE A 189 -14.36 -4.21 9.32
C ILE A 189 -13.53 -2.92 9.51
N GLY A 190 -13.40 -2.49 10.77
CA GLY A 190 -12.59 -1.32 11.13
C GLY A 190 -11.13 -1.43 10.74
N ALA A 191 -10.55 -2.65 10.74
CA ALA A 191 -9.18 -2.87 10.27
C ALA A 191 -9.02 -2.53 8.78
N GLY A 192 -9.95 -2.97 7.92
CA GLY A 192 -9.92 -2.61 6.50
C GLY A 192 -10.04 -1.11 6.26
N ILE A 193 -10.88 -0.41 7.03
CA ILE A 193 -11.04 1.05 6.95
C ILE A 193 -9.76 1.76 7.43
N ALA A 194 -9.14 1.28 8.50
CA ALA A 194 -7.88 1.82 9.00
C ALA A 194 -6.77 1.73 7.95
N THR A 195 -6.61 0.57 7.32
CA THR A 195 -5.64 0.34 6.23
C THR A 195 -5.90 1.26 5.04
N LEU A 196 -7.17 1.42 4.62
CA LEU A 196 -7.56 2.33 3.54
C LEU A 196 -7.11 3.77 3.84
N ILE A 197 -7.42 4.28 5.03
CA ILE A 197 -7.07 5.65 5.43
C ILE A 197 -5.56 5.80 5.57
N THR A 198 -4.86 4.78 6.06
CA THR A 198 -3.40 4.76 6.16
C THR A 198 -2.75 4.87 4.78
N TYR A 199 -3.22 4.13 3.76
CA TYR A 199 -2.71 4.28 2.40
C TYR A 199 -3.06 5.63 1.77
N ALA A 200 -4.24 6.18 2.04
CA ALA A 200 -4.58 7.54 1.63
C ALA A 200 -3.63 8.58 2.26
N PHE A 201 -3.31 8.44 3.54
CA PHE A 201 -2.34 9.27 4.24
C PHE A 201 -0.92 9.14 3.63
N LEU A 202 -0.46 7.92 3.38
CA LEU A 202 0.82 7.67 2.72
C LEU A 202 0.88 8.29 1.33
N LEU A 203 -0.21 8.19 0.55
CA LEU A 203 -0.30 8.83 -0.77
C LEU A 203 -0.10 10.35 -0.68
N VAL A 204 -0.74 10.99 0.27
CA VAL A 204 -0.58 12.44 0.51
C VAL A 204 0.88 12.80 0.83
N LEU A 205 1.56 11.99 1.66
CA LEU A 205 2.98 12.21 2.00
C LEU A 205 3.87 12.07 0.77
N PHE A 206 3.71 11.00 -0.02
CA PHE A 206 4.49 10.78 -1.24
C PHE A 206 4.25 11.87 -2.27
N LEU A 207 3.00 12.27 -2.51
CA LEU A 207 2.65 13.37 -3.40
C LEU A 207 3.27 14.69 -2.92
N ALA A 208 3.19 14.98 -1.61
CA ALA A 208 3.75 16.20 -1.05
C ALA A 208 5.26 16.31 -1.30
N VAL A 209 6.00 15.21 -1.16
CA VAL A 209 7.45 15.19 -1.45
C VAL A 209 7.73 15.34 -2.94
N VAL A 210 7.02 14.58 -3.78
CA VAL A 210 7.24 14.63 -5.24
C VAL A 210 6.91 16.01 -5.80
N LEU A 211 5.89 16.69 -5.27
CA LEU A 211 5.49 18.02 -5.71
C LEU A 211 6.36 19.16 -5.14
N ARG A 212 6.93 18.99 -3.94
CA ARG A 212 7.67 20.06 -3.23
C ARG A 212 9.16 20.01 -3.40
N GLU A 213 9.76 18.81 -3.45
CA GLU A 213 11.22 18.71 -3.55
C GLU A 213 11.74 19.05 -4.95
N LYS A 214 12.77 19.91 -5.01
CA LYS A 214 13.42 20.35 -6.25
C LYS A 214 13.94 19.19 -7.11
N LYS A 215 14.35 18.08 -6.49
CA LYS A 215 14.84 16.86 -7.17
C LYS A 215 13.81 16.24 -8.10
N PHE A 216 12.51 16.35 -7.77
CA PHE A 216 11.40 15.80 -8.55
C PHE A 216 10.76 16.85 -9.44
N ARG A 217 10.69 18.11 -8.97
CA ARG A 217 10.02 19.23 -9.64
C ARG A 217 10.64 19.57 -11.00
N GLY A 218 11.99 19.46 -11.13
CA GLY A 218 12.71 19.71 -12.38
C GLY A 218 12.50 18.64 -13.47
N ARG A 219 11.81 17.55 -13.16
CA ARG A 219 11.53 16.43 -14.08
C ARG A 219 10.13 16.46 -14.69
N GLU A 220 9.32 17.48 -14.38
CA GLU A 220 7.95 17.67 -14.92
C GLU A 220 7.09 16.40 -14.89
N ILE A 221 7.16 15.63 -13.78
CA ILE A 221 6.50 14.33 -13.65
C ILE A 221 5.00 14.44 -13.95
N PHE A 222 4.38 15.58 -13.61
CA PHE A 222 2.97 15.89 -13.86
C PHE A 222 2.78 16.99 -14.91
N GLY A 223 3.86 17.52 -15.54
CA GLY A 223 3.86 18.73 -16.33
C GLY A 223 3.37 18.66 -17.78
N SER A 224 3.17 17.47 -18.33
CA SER A 224 2.62 17.33 -19.70
C SER A 224 1.71 16.10 -19.80
N TRP A 225 0.46 16.28 -19.39
CA TRP A 225 -0.63 15.33 -19.66
C TRP A 225 -1.15 15.61 -21.07
N GLY A 226 -0.54 15.01 -22.08
CA GLY A 226 -1.06 15.02 -23.44
C GLY A 226 -0.22 15.80 -24.46
N THR A 227 0.88 15.25 -24.87
CA THR A 227 1.39 15.35 -26.26
C THR A 227 1.90 13.98 -26.65
#